data_08943144f0c2f107d29450b193fa12c1
#
_entry.id   08943144f0c2f107d29450b193fa12c1
#
_cell.length_a   1.000
_cell.length_b   1.000
_cell.length_c   1.000
_cell.angle_alpha   90.00
_cell.angle_beta   90.00
_cell.angle_gamma   90.00
#
_symmetry.space_group_name_H-M   'P 1'
#
loop_
_entity.id
_entity.type
_entity.pdbx_description
1 polymer ?
#
loop_
_entity_poly.entity_id
_entity_poly.type
_entity_poly.pdbx_seq_one_letter_code
_entity_poly.pdbx_strand_id
1 'polypeptide(L)'
;MTERKYFGTDGVRGKVGEFPITPDFIMKLGWAAGRVLSQQGTKKVLIGKDTRISGYMLESALEAGLSAAGLQAAFTGPMPTPAIAYLTQTFRAEAGIVISASHNPYYDNGIKFFSSEGTKLPDAIELAIEAELEKPLTCVESALLGKAKRIVDAAGRYIEFCKGTFPSEMSLKGMKIVIDCAHGATYHIAPSVFSELGADVIAMGVEPNGININAEVGATDVRALQKRVVEEEALLGIAFDGDGDRVIMVDHEGNKVDGDQIAYIIARESLRRGELKGGVVGTLMTNMGMEVALKNLGIPFTRAKVGDRYVMEQLLEKGWKIGAENSGHVILLDKVTTGDAIVAALQVLASVVGTGMSLKTLCEGMSMFPQVLENVRFKGTSDPLESEAVLAAKASVESKLGDTGRVLLRKSGTEPLIRVMVEGENAEDVQAYAFEIADAVKANC
;
A
#
# COMPACT_ATOMS: atom_id res chain seq x y z
N MET A 1 -10.09 -5.10 25.12
CA MET A 1 -9.25 -5.75 24.08
C MET A 1 -7.81 -5.48 24.48
N THR A 2 -6.98 -6.51 24.59
CA THR A 2 -5.55 -6.33 24.89
C THR A 2 -4.92 -5.55 23.73
N GLU A 3 -4.30 -4.43 24.04
CA GLU A 3 -3.66 -3.56 23.04
C GLU A 3 -2.40 -4.27 22.51
N ARG A 4 -2.20 -4.26 21.18
CA ARG A 4 -1.00 -4.84 20.56
C ARG A 4 0.22 -3.99 20.94
N LYS A 5 1.31 -4.64 21.30
CA LYS A 5 2.53 -4.00 21.79
C LYS A 5 3.54 -3.73 20.66
N TYR A 6 3.67 -4.66 19.73
CA TYR A 6 4.68 -4.63 18.66
C TYR A 6 4.07 -4.55 17.27
N PHE A 7 2.92 -5.21 17.07
CA PHE A 7 2.22 -5.17 15.81
C PHE A 7 1.45 -3.86 15.62
N GLY A 8 1.80 -3.11 14.58
CA GLY A 8 1.03 -1.97 14.10
C GLY A 8 -0.14 -2.39 13.20
N THR A 9 -0.60 -1.48 12.36
CA THR A 9 -1.64 -1.76 11.34
C THR A 9 -1.14 -2.63 10.21
N ASP A 10 0.19 -2.71 10.00
CA ASP A 10 0.81 -3.45 8.90
C ASP A 10 2.14 -4.11 9.35
N GLY A 11 2.05 -5.01 10.31
CA GLY A 11 3.19 -5.75 10.86
C GLY A 11 4.00 -4.96 11.89
N VAL A 12 5.24 -5.41 12.10
CA VAL A 12 6.21 -4.79 13.01
C VAL A 12 7.17 -3.92 12.19
N ARG A 13 7.31 -2.65 12.50
CA ARG A 13 8.16 -1.69 11.75
C ARG A 13 9.02 -0.85 12.69
N GLY A 14 10.16 -0.39 12.18
CA GLY A 14 11.03 0.56 12.88
C GLY A 14 12.33 0.80 12.14
N LYS A 15 13.18 1.60 12.77
CA LYS A 15 14.52 1.89 12.26
C LYS A 15 15.45 0.72 12.53
N VAL A 16 16.19 0.30 11.53
CA VAL A 16 17.12 -0.84 11.61
C VAL A 16 18.22 -0.54 12.63
N GLY A 17 18.49 -1.52 13.50
CA GLY A 17 19.44 -1.39 14.60
C GLY A 17 18.86 -0.79 15.88
N GLU A 18 17.63 -0.28 15.82
CA GLU A 18 16.86 0.16 16.98
C GLU A 18 15.69 -0.82 17.23
N PHE A 19 15.39 -1.08 18.51
CA PHE A 19 14.26 -1.94 18.86
C PHE A 19 12.93 -1.40 18.25
N PRO A 20 12.09 -2.22 17.64
CA PRO A 20 12.12 -3.69 17.57
C PRO A 20 12.85 -4.28 16.32
N ILE A 21 13.46 -3.47 15.45
CA ILE A 21 14.11 -3.98 14.23
C ILE A 21 15.59 -4.28 14.50
N THR A 22 15.83 -5.22 15.39
CA THR A 22 17.15 -5.74 15.76
C THR A 22 17.24 -7.24 15.47
N PRO A 23 18.42 -7.79 15.15
CA PRO A 23 18.57 -9.21 14.78
C PRO A 23 18.07 -10.19 15.84
N ASP A 24 18.31 -9.91 17.10
CA ASP A 24 17.89 -10.71 18.25
C ASP A 24 16.36 -10.71 18.41
N PHE A 25 15.72 -9.55 18.32
CA PHE A 25 14.27 -9.47 18.37
C PHE A 25 13.62 -10.16 17.16
N ILE A 26 14.12 -9.93 15.95
CA ILE A 26 13.56 -10.54 14.72
C ILE A 26 13.75 -12.07 14.72
N MET A 27 14.86 -12.58 15.24
CA MET A 27 15.04 -14.03 15.46
C MET A 27 13.97 -14.55 16.44
N LYS A 28 13.76 -13.85 17.55
CA LYS A 28 12.74 -14.22 18.54
C LYS A 28 11.32 -14.10 17.98
N LEU A 29 11.05 -13.07 17.15
CA LEU A 29 9.77 -12.93 16.44
C LEU A 29 9.52 -14.10 15.48
N GLY A 30 10.54 -14.52 14.71
CA GLY A 30 10.46 -15.68 13.84
C GLY A 30 10.16 -16.98 14.62
N TRP A 31 10.84 -17.15 15.75
CA TRP A 31 10.59 -18.29 16.66
C TRP A 31 9.16 -18.25 17.24
N ALA A 32 8.72 -17.11 17.77
CA ALA A 32 7.39 -16.97 18.36
C ALA A 32 6.29 -17.20 17.33
N ALA A 33 6.43 -16.59 16.13
CA ALA A 33 5.52 -16.83 15.02
C ALA A 33 5.52 -18.31 14.61
N GLY A 34 6.68 -18.93 14.51
CA GLY A 34 6.82 -20.35 14.22
C GLY A 34 6.12 -21.24 15.23
N ARG A 35 6.24 -20.95 16.52
CA ARG A 35 5.57 -21.69 17.62
C ARG A 35 4.04 -21.59 17.52
N VAL A 36 3.53 -20.38 17.32
CA VAL A 36 2.08 -20.14 17.21
C VAL A 36 1.50 -20.80 15.96
N LEU A 37 2.14 -20.58 14.81
CA LEU A 37 1.69 -21.13 13.54
C LEU A 37 1.77 -22.65 13.49
N SER A 38 2.82 -23.26 14.05
CA SER A 38 2.95 -24.72 14.10
C SER A 38 1.81 -25.41 14.85
N GLN A 39 1.26 -24.77 15.90
CA GLN A 39 0.08 -25.25 16.62
C GLN A 39 -1.18 -25.27 15.74
N GLN A 40 -1.20 -24.48 14.67
CA GLN A 40 -2.27 -24.45 13.68
C GLN A 40 -2.01 -25.38 12.48
N GLY A 41 -0.95 -26.18 12.55
CA GLY A 41 -0.58 -27.14 11.51
C GLY A 41 0.38 -26.60 10.46
N THR A 42 0.86 -25.35 10.57
CA THR A 42 1.86 -24.78 9.66
C THR A 42 3.15 -25.59 9.70
N LYS A 43 3.66 -25.91 8.50
CA LYS A 43 4.95 -26.63 8.32
C LYS A 43 5.92 -25.80 7.46
N LYS A 44 5.40 -24.99 6.55
CA LYS A 44 6.18 -24.23 5.58
C LYS A 44 5.73 -22.76 5.55
N VAL A 45 6.70 -21.85 5.63
CA VAL A 45 6.51 -20.41 5.54
C VAL A 45 7.24 -19.90 4.31
N LEU A 46 6.56 -19.10 3.47
CA LEU A 46 7.17 -18.41 2.35
C LEU A 46 7.71 -17.06 2.81
N ILE A 47 8.94 -16.71 2.42
CA ILE A 47 9.57 -15.45 2.84
C ILE A 47 10.08 -14.71 1.61
N GLY A 48 9.65 -13.46 1.48
CA GLY A 48 10.20 -12.50 0.51
C GLY A 48 10.67 -11.23 1.20
N LYS A 49 11.35 -10.39 0.44
CA LYS A 49 11.87 -9.11 0.92
C LYS A 49 11.89 -8.07 -0.20
N ASP A 50 12.00 -6.81 0.17
CA ASP A 50 12.38 -5.77 -0.77
C ASP A 50 13.91 -5.72 -0.97
N THR A 51 14.40 -4.65 -1.55
CA THR A 51 15.81 -4.51 -1.95
C THR A 51 16.71 -3.91 -0.87
N ARG A 52 16.18 -3.59 0.33
CA ARG A 52 16.96 -2.99 1.43
C ARG A 52 18.11 -3.89 1.85
N ILE A 53 19.28 -3.30 2.10
CA ILE A 53 20.47 -4.04 2.55
C ILE A 53 20.21 -4.79 3.86
N SER A 54 19.41 -4.21 4.77
CA SER A 54 19.02 -4.84 6.03
C SER A 54 18.15 -6.09 5.86
N GLY A 55 17.49 -6.25 4.70
CA GLY A 55 16.69 -7.43 4.38
C GLY A 55 17.47 -8.74 4.48
N TYR A 56 18.75 -8.74 4.15
CA TYR A 56 19.60 -9.94 4.23
C TYR A 56 19.84 -10.37 5.69
N MET A 57 20.14 -9.41 6.57
CA MET A 57 20.33 -9.66 7.99
C MET A 57 19.03 -10.16 8.65
N LEU A 58 17.91 -9.48 8.37
CA LEU A 58 16.61 -9.83 8.95
C LEU A 58 16.09 -11.16 8.43
N GLU A 59 16.33 -11.49 7.16
CA GLU A 59 16.01 -12.79 6.56
C GLU A 59 16.74 -13.93 7.30
N SER A 60 18.03 -13.77 7.57
CA SER A 60 18.82 -14.77 8.32
C SER A 60 18.35 -14.92 9.76
N ALA A 61 17.98 -13.82 10.42
CA ALA A 61 17.42 -13.84 11.77
C ALA A 61 16.08 -14.59 11.83
N LEU A 62 15.16 -14.29 10.90
CA LEU A 62 13.88 -15.00 10.78
C LEU A 62 14.08 -16.50 10.50
N GLU A 63 15.01 -16.84 9.60
CA GLU A 63 15.35 -18.23 9.30
C GLU A 63 15.75 -19.00 10.55
N ALA A 64 16.67 -18.44 11.34
CA ALA A 64 17.12 -19.08 12.58
C ALA A 64 15.96 -19.31 13.56
N GLY A 65 15.09 -18.31 13.75
CA GLY A 65 13.94 -18.40 14.64
C GLY A 65 12.90 -19.43 14.18
N LEU A 66 12.51 -19.40 12.91
CA LEU A 66 11.57 -20.35 12.32
C LEU A 66 12.11 -21.79 12.36
N SER A 67 13.38 -21.96 12.04
CA SER A 67 14.07 -23.26 12.11
C SER A 67 14.06 -23.81 13.54
N ALA A 68 14.37 -22.98 14.53
CA ALA A 68 14.33 -23.36 15.95
C ALA A 68 12.92 -23.79 16.43
N ALA A 69 11.87 -23.23 15.80
CA ALA A 69 10.49 -23.61 16.04
C ALA A 69 10.02 -24.85 15.22
N GLY A 70 10.87 -25.41 14.35
CA GLY A 70 10.58 -26.58 13.52
C GLY A 70 9.89 -26.29 12.19
N LEU A 71 9.81 -25.02 11.75
CA LEU A 71 9.18 -24.66 10.47
C LEU A 71 10.19 -24.58 9.33
N GLN A 72 9.77 -25.04 8.15
CA GLN A 72 10.53 -24.87 6.92
C GLN A 72 10.36 -23.43 6.40
N ALA A 73 11.46 -22.75 6.12
CA ALA A 73 11.48 -21.44 5.47
C ALA A 73 11.79 -21.58 3.99
N ALA A 74 10.95 -21.01 3.14
CA ALA A 74 11.11 -21.01 1.68
C ALA A 74 11.33 -19.57 1.20
N PHE A 75 12.51 -19.27 0.65
CA PHE A 75 12.94 -17.92 0.29
C PHE A 75 12.77 -17.64 -1.21
N THR A 76 12.13 -16.53 -1.54
CA THR A 76 11.94 -16.08 -2.93
C THR A 76 13.01 -15.08 -3.39
N GLY A 77 13.76 -14.49 -2.45
CA GLY A 77 14.56 -13.29 -2.71
C GLY A 77 13.72 -12.02 -2.80
N PRO A 78 14.22 -10.95 -3.45
CA PRO A 78 13.46 -9.72 -3.64
C PRO A 78 12.20 -9.96 -4.48
N MET A 79 11.03 -9.72 -3.89
CA MET A 79 9.73 -9.88 -4.52
C MET A 79 8.74 -8.86 -3.95
N PRO A 80 7.80 -8.33 -4.76
CA PRO A 80 6.74 -7.46 -4.28
C PRO A 80 5.92 -8.07 -3.14
N THR A 81 5.45 -7.24 -2.22
CA THR A 81 4.54 -7.68 -1.14
C THR A 81 3.33 -8.46 -1.66
N PRO A 82 2.59 -7.99 -2.69
CA PRO A 82 1.48 -8.76 -3.25
C PRO A 82 1.92 -10.07 -3.90
N ALA A 83 3.14 -10.16 -4.41
CA ALA A 83 3.67 -11.41 -4.92
C ALA A 83 3.77 -12.48 -3.82
N ILE A 84 4.19 -12.11 -2.61
CA ILE A 84 4.26 -13.06 -1.50
C ILE A 84 2.88 -13.49 -1.06
N ALA A 85 1.90 -12.58 -1.01
CA ALA A 85 0.50 -12.95 -0.75
C ALA A 85 -0.02 -13.99 -1.76
N TYR A 86 0.16 -13.75 -3.06
CA TYR A 86 -0.22 -14.67 -4.13
C TYR A 86 0.55 -16.00 -4.10
N LEU A 87 1.88 -15.94 -3.96
CA LEU A 87 2.73 -17.13 -3.99
C LEU A 87 2.55 -18.01 -2.74
N THR A 88 2.14 -17.45 -1.60
CA THR A 88 1.78 -18.24 -0.42
C THR A 88 0.69 -19.25 -0.77
N GLN A 89 -0.36 -18.82 -1.47
CA GLN A 89 -1.42 -19.72 -1.96
C GLN A 89 -0.88 -20.70 -3.02
N THR A 90 -0.17 -20.17 -4.03
CA THR A 90 0.30 -20.93 -5.18
C THR A 90 1.27 -22.06 -4.80
N PHE A 91 2.16 -21.82 -3.85
CA PHE A 91 3.09 -22.83 -3.34
C PHE A 91 2.50 -23.67 -2.18
N ARG A 92 1.21 -23.42 -1.85
CA ARG A 92 0.56 -24.07 -0.69
C ARG A 92 1.41 -23.95 0.57
N ALA A 93 1.96 -22.76 0.79
CA ALA A 93 2.57 -22.41 2.06
C ALA A 93 1.46 -22.03 3.04
N GLU A 94 1.62 -22.39 4.28
CA GLU A 94 0.58 -22.16 5.29
C GLU A 94 0.68 -20.75 5.89
N ALA A 95 1.79 -20.04 5.62
CA ALA A 95 1.96 -18.62 5.94
C ALA A 95 2.97 -17.95 5.00
N GLY A 96 2.87 -16.63 4.85
CA GLY A 96 3.82 -15.78 4.14
C GLY A 96 4.40 -14.72 5.06
N ILE A 97 5.67 -14.35 4.83
CA ILE A 97 6.35 -13.25 5.53
C ILE A 97 7.00 -12.35 4.48
N VAL A 98 6.85 -11.03 4.66
CA VAL A 98 7.54 -10.03 3.86
C VAL A 98 8.41 -9.16 4.75
N ILE A 99 9.66 -8.99 4.35
CA ILE A 99 10.64 -8.11 4.99
C ILE A 99 10.67 -6.81 4.20
N SER A 100 9.93 -5.82 4.64
CA SER A 100 9.83 -4.50 3.98
C SER A 100 9.23 -3.44 4.90
N ALA A 101 9.61 -2.18 4.67
CA ALA A 101 8.95 -0.99 5.19
C ALA A 101 8.29 -0.16 4.08
N SER A 102 7.88 -0.80 2.95
CA SER A 102 7.16 -0.18 1.84
C SER A 102 7.87 1.08 1.32
N HIS A 103 7.21 2.22 1.43
CA HIS A 103 7.67 3.52 0.92
C HIS A 103 8.67 4.26 1.83
N ASN A 104 9.02 3.71 2.99
CA ASN A 104 9.97 4.35 3.91
C ASN A 104 11.39 4.36 3.32
N PRO A 105 12.29 5.24 3.81
CA PRO A 105 13.71 5.22 3.46
C PRO A 105 14.39 3.89 3.82
N TYR A 106 15.57 3.65 3.24
CA TYR A 106 16.30 2.38 3.37
C TYR A 106 16.69 1.98 4.79
N TYR A 107 16.84 2.95 5.70
CA TYR A 107 17.23 2.72 7.09
C TYR A 107 16.08 2.23 7.99
N ASP A 108 14.85 2.23 7.47
CA ASP A 108 13.71 1.56 8.10
C ASP A 108 13.51 0.18 7.49
N ASN A 109 12.93 -0.75 8.27
CA ASN A 109 12.46 -2.03 7.77
C ASN A 109 11.28 -2.53 8.59
N GLY A 110 10.68 -3.65 8.17
CA GLY A 110 9.54 -4.23 8.87
C GLY A 110 9.32 -5.70 8.51
N ILE A 111 8.47 -6.34 9.28
CA ILE A 111 8.06 -7.72 9.08
C ILE A 111 6.54 -7.76 9.01
N LYS A 112 6.02 -8.14 7.83
CA LYS A 112 4.60 -8.32 7.55
C LYS A 112 4.28 -9.81 7.47
N PHE A 113 3.10 -10.20 7.94
CA PHE A 113 2.67 -11.60 7.93
C PHE A 113 1.40 -11.78 7.10
N PHE A 114 1.34 -12.89 6.37
CA PHE A 114 0.19 -13.33 5.58
C PHE A 114 -0.26 -14.72 6.01
N SER A 115 -1.56 -14.95 5.98
CA SER A 115 -2.16 -16.27 6.16
C SER A 115 -1.96 -17.16 4.92
N SER A 116 -2.37 -18.42 5.01
CA SER A 116 -2.42 -19.34 3.86
C SER A 116 -3.28 -18.82 2.69
N GLU A 117 -4.25 -17.95 2.99
CA GLU A 117 -5.13 -17.33 2.01
C GLU A 117 -4.55 -16.05 1.38
N GLY A 118 -3.29 -15.71 1.67
CA GLY A 118 -2.65 -14.49 1.17
C GLY A 118 -3.28 -13.20 1.70
N THR A 119 -3.93 -13.26 2.84
CA THR A 119 -4.48 -12.11 3.57
C THR A 119 -3.64 -11.83 4.81
N LYS A 120 -3.75 -10.63 5.39
CA LYS A 120 -3.09 -10.34 6.68
C LYS A 120 -3.53 -11.33 7.75
N LEU A 121 -2.65 -11.60 8.71
CA LEU A 121 -3.00 -12.46 9.85
C LEU A 121 -4.16 -11.85 10.65
N PRO A 122 -5.07 -12.69 11.19
CA PRO A 122 -6.06 -12.25 12.16
C PRO A 122 -5.40 -11.68 13.42
N ASP A 123 -6.02 -10.65 14.04
CA ASP A 123 -5.54 -10.02 15.29
C ASP A 123 -5.26 -11.01 16.41
N ALA A 124 -6.09 -12.06 16.53
CA ALA A 124 -5.91 -13.10 17.54
C ALA A 124 -4.58 -13.85 17.38
N ILE A 125 -4.11 -14.02 16.13
CA ILE A 125 -2.82 -14.67 15.86
C ILE A 125 -1.66 -13.72 16.15
N GLU A 126 -1.77 -12.43 15.77
CA GLU A 126 -0.79 -11.41 16.11
C GLU A 126 -0.61 -11.29 17.64
N LEU A 127 -1.70 -11.24 18.39
CA LEU A 127 -1.68 -11.23 19.87
C LEU A 127 -1.09 -12.51 20.47
N ALA A 128 -1.37 -13.69 19.87
CA ALA A 128 -0.76 -14.93 20.31
C ALA A 128 0.76 -14.95 20.07
N ILE A 129 1.23 -14.39 18.96
CA ILE A 129 2.67 -14.23 18.67
C ILE A 129 3.32 -13.29 19.71
N GLU A 130 2.67 -12.16 20.04
CA GLU A 130 3.17 -11.27 21.09
C GLU A 130 3.25 -11.93 22.45
N ALA A 131 2.26 -12.74 22.82
CA ALA A 131 2.28 -13.51 24.06
C ALA A 131 3.40 -14.58 24.08
N GLU A 132 3.70 -15.20 22.93
CA GLU A 132 4.80 -16.16 22.81
C GLU A 132 6.17 -15.46 22.89
N LEU A 133 6.29 -14.22 22.42
CA LEU A 133 7.51 -13.40 22.54
C LEU A 133 7.94 -13.16 24.01
N GLU A 134 7.04 -13.20 24.97
CA GLU A 134 7.39 -13.03 26.39
C GLU A 134 8.04 -14.29 26.99
N LYS A 135 7.99 -15.44 26.28
CA LYS A 135 8.59 -16.70 26.74
C LYS A 135 10.07 -16.83 26.37
N PRO A 136 10.83 -17.66 27.09
CA PRO A 136 12.20 -18.00 26.71
C PRO A 136 12.23 -18.74 25.37
N LEU A 137 13.16 -18.37 24.48
CA LEU A 137 13.39 -19.08 23.23
C LEU A 137 13.93 -20.49 23.53
N THR A 138 13.29 -21.50 22.94
CA THR A 138 13.68 -22.90 23.02
C THR A 138 13.70 -23.51 21.63
N CYS A 139 14.63 -24.42 21.37
CA CYS A 139 14.63 -25.18 20.11
C CYS A 139 13.82 -26.46 20.27
N VAL A 140 13.21 -26.90 19.17
CA VAL A 140 12.70 -28.27 19.06
C VAL A 140 13.86 -29.28 19.06
N GLU A 141 13.57 -30.57 19.18
CA GLU A 141 14.61 -31.60 19.03
C GLU A 141 15.34 -31.49 17.70
N SER A 142 16.63 -31.81 17.66
CA SER A 142 17.50 -31.64 16.47
C SER A 142 16.95 -32.29 15.21
N ALA A 143 16.24 -33.41 15.34
CA ALA A 143 15.61 -34.11 14.21
C ALA A 143 14.36 -33.36 13.65
N LEU A 144 13.81 -32.42 14.40
CA LEU A 144 12.62 -31.65 14.04
C LEU A 144 12.92 -30.21 13.61
N LEU A 145 14.21 -29.81 13.57
CA LEU A 145 14.58 -28.48 13.11
C LEU A 145 14.11 -28.22 11.68
N GLY A 146 13.60 -26.99 11.45
CA GLY A 146 13.18 -26.57 10.13
C GLY A 146 14.36 -26.43 9.15
N LYS A 147 14.11 -26.67 7.87
CA LYS A 147 15.11 -26.54 6.81
C LYS A 147 14.78 -25.41 5.88
N ALA A 148 15.76 -24.57 5.56
CA ALA A 148 15.63 -23.52 4.57
C ALA A 148 15.72 -24.06 3.14
N LYS A 149 14.95 -23.46 2.21
CA LYS A 149 14.96 -23.74 0.78
C LYS A 149 14.81 -22.46 -0.03
N ARG A 150 15.57 -22.32 -1.11
CA ARG A 150 15.35 -21.24 -2.10
C ARG A 150 14.34 -21.69 -3.16
N ILE A 151 13.46 -20.77 -3.57
CA ILE A 151 12.51 -20.93 -4.68
C ILE A 151 13.03 -20.10 -5.84
N VAL A 152 13.29 -20.75 -6.96
CA VAL A 152 13.93 -20.11 -8.12
C VAL A 152 12.94 -19.68 -9.21
N ASP A 153 11.70 -20.16 -9.18
CA ASP A 153 10.66 -19.89 -10.17
C ASP A 153 9.57 -18.92 -9.68
N ALA A 154 9.78 -18.29 -8.52
CA ALA A 154 8.82 -17.37 -7.92
C ALA A 154 8.50 -16.16 -8.83
N ALA A 155 9.52 -15.55 -9.41
CA ALA A 155 9.37 -14.39 -10.29
C ALA A 155 8.52 -14.71 -11.52
N GLY A 156 8.84 -15.79 -12.25
CA GLY A 156 8.09 -16.19 -13.42
C GLY A 156 6.63 -16.50 -13.13
N ARG A 157 6.34 -17.15 -11.98
CA ARG A 157 4.95 -17.43 -11.58
C ARG A 157 4.15 -16.16 -11.32
N TYR A 158 4.75 -15.16 -10.68
CA TYR A 158 4.06 -13.92 -10.40
C TYR A 158 3.94 -13.04 -11.66
N ILE A 159 4.94 -13.02 -12.54
CA ILE A 159 4.85 -12.36 -13.86
C ILE A 159 3.67 -12.93 -14.66
N GLU A 160 3.56 -14.24 -14.78
CA GLU A 160 2.44 -14.89 -15.48
C GLU A 160 1.10 -14.60 -14.82
N PHE A 161 1.03 -14.59 -13.50
CA PHE A 161 -0.17 -14.19 -12.78
C PHE A 161 -0.60 -12.75 -13.11
N CYS A 162 0.32 -11.78 -13.01
CA CYS A 162 0.03 -10.38 -13.34
C CYS A 162 -0.48 -10.23 -14.77
N LYS A 163 0.19 -10.85 -15.74
CA LYS A 163 -0.23 -10.86 -17.15
C LYS A 163 -1.63 -11.48 -17.33
N GLY A 164 -1.93 -12.54 -16.58
CA GLY A 164 -3.24 -13.19 -16.59
C GLY A 164 -4.39 -12.33 -16.07
N THR A 165 -4.10 -11.21 -15.38
CA THR A 165 -5.13 -10.24 -14.94
C THR A 165 -5.49 -9.22 -16.03
N PHE A 166 -4.67 -9.09 -17.06
CA PHE A 166 -4.92 -8.27 -18.24
C PHE A 166 -5.79 -9.05 -19.25
N PRO A 167 -6.78 -8.41 -19.91
CA PRO A 167 -7.64 -9.12 -20.86
C PRO A 167 -6.84 -9.75 -21.99
N SER A 168 -7.07 -11.04 -22.25
CA SER A 168 -6.28 -11.85 -23.22
C SER A 168 -6.41 -11.39 -24.66
N GLU A 169 -7.50 -10.70 -25.01
CA GLU A 169 -7.77 -10.13 -26.34
C GLU A 169 -7.10 -8.77 -26.55
N MET A 170 -6.51 -8.19 -25.51
CA MET A 170 -5.84 -6.88 -25.56
C MET A 170 -4.30 -7.06 -25.63
N SER A 171 -3.63 -6.04 -26.15
CA SER A 171 -2.17 -5.94 -26.22
C SER A 171 -1.71 -4.52 -25.95
N LEU A 172 -0.54 -4.39 -25.34
CA LEU A 172 0.13 -3.09 -25.14
C LEU A 172 1.06 -2.72 -26.31
N LYS A 173 0.97 -3.46 -27.44
CA LYS A 173 1.81 -3.20 -28.61
C LYS A 173 1.66 -1.78 -29.14
N GLY A 174 2.77 -1.08 -29.30
CA GLY A 174 2.83 0.31 -29.76
C GLY A 174 2.65 1.33 -28.63
N MET A 175 2.48 0.90 -27.40
CA MET A 175 2.46 1.78 -26.24
C MET A 175 3.88 1.96 -25.69
N LYS A 176 4.44 3.17 -25.82
CA LYS A 176 5.67 3.57 -25.12
C LYS A 176 5.29 4.01 -23.70
N ILE A 177 5.82 3.35 -22.70
CA ILE A 177 5.55 3.63 -21.29
C ILE A 177 6.85 3.75 -20.50
N VAL A 178 6.90 4.69 -19.55
CA VAL A 178 8.01 4.81 -18.59
C VAL A 178 7.60 4.14 -17.28
N ILE A 179 8.46 3.27 -16.75
CA ILE A 179 8.20 2.54 -15.51
C ILE A 179 9.27 2.87 -14.49
N ASP A 180 8.87 3.40 -13.34
CA ASP A 180 9.74 3.67 -12.20
C ASP A 180 9.50 2.62 -11.10
N CYS A 181 10.49 1.79 -10.87
CA CYS A 181 10.45 0.70 -9.89
C CYS A 181 11.01 1.09 -8.51
N ALA A 182 11.24 2.37 -8.24
CA ALA A 182 11.71 2.89 -6.94
C ALA A 182 13.02 2.25 -6.42
N HIS A 183 13.82 1.62 -7.25
CA HIS A 183 14.90 0.69 -6.85
C HIS A 183 14.40 -0.38 -5.84
N GLY A 184 13.10 -0.68 -5.88
CA GLY A 184 12.38 -1.57 -4.98
C GLY A 184 12.14 -2.95 -5.56
N ALA A 185 11.27 -3.71 -4.93
CA ALA A 185 11.02 -5.13 -5.21
C ALA A 185 10.45 -5.42 -6.61
N THR A 186 9.88 -4.41 -7.27
CA THR A 186 9.33 -4.54 -8.63
C THR A 186 10.38 -4.45 -9.74
N TYR A 187 11.65 -4.13 -9.42
CA TYR A 187 12.73 -3.80 -10.38
C TYR A 187 12.93 -4.82 -11.50
N HIS A 188 12.75 -6.10 -11.23
CA HIS A 188 12.92 -7.19 -12.21
C HIS A 188 11.61 -7.86 -12.62
N ILE A 189 10.48 -7.46 -12.01
CA ILE A 189 9.15 -8.01 -12.27
C ILE A 189 8.38 -7.09 -13.24
N ALA A 190 8.19 -5.82 -12.87
CA ALA A 190 7.33 -4.92 -13.62
C ALA A 190 7.79 -4.72 -15.07
N PRO A 191 9.09 -4.45 -15.37
CA PRO A 191 9.52 -4.32 -16.75
C PRO A 191 9.19 -5.56 -17.60
N SER A 192 9.32 -6.77 -17.03
CA SER A 192 8.99 -8.02 -17.73
C SER A 192 7.49 -8.14 -17.99
N VAL A 193 6.63 -7.85 -17.01
CA VAL A 193 5.17 -7.92 -17.17
C VAL A 193 4.69 -7.05 -18.33
N PHE A 194 5.11 -5.79 -18.37
CA PHE A 194 4.61 -4.86 -19.39
C PHE A 194 5.24 -5.10 -20.78
N SER A 195 6.53 -5.45 -20.85
CA SER A 195 7.17 -5.77 -22.13
C SER A 195 6.64 -7.07 -22.74
N GLU A 196 6.36 -8.09 -21.93
CA GLU A 196 5.78 -9.35 -22.41
C GLU A 196 4.31 -9.18 -22.87
N LEU A 197 3.59 -8.16 -22.41
CA LEU A 197 2.29 -7.74 -22.92
C LEU A 197 2.40 -6.87 -24.20
N GLY A 198 3.63 -6.55 -24.63
CA GLY A 198 3.92 -5.88 -25.90
C GLY A 198 4.26 -4.39 -25.80
N ALA A 199 4.35 -3.82 -24.61
CA ALA A 199 4.73 -2.42 -24.44
C ALA A 199 6.21 -2.15 -24.80
N ASP A 200 6.48 -0.94 -25.31
CA ASP A 200 7.84 -0.39 -25.40
C ASP A 200 8.18 0.28 -24.06
N VAL A 201 8.93 -0.45 -23.23
CA VAL A 201 9.19 -0.10 -21.83
C VAL A 201 10.50 0.65 -21.67
N ILE A 202 10.43 1.85 -21.10
CA ILE A 202 11.57 2.60 -20.60
C ILE A 202 11.60 2.46 -19.09
N ALA A 203 12.54 1.64 -18.56
CA ALA A 203 12.63 1.38 -17.14
C ALA A 203 13.57 2.38 -16.44
N MET A 204 13.17 2.85 -15.26
CA MET A 204 13.98 3.61 -14.32
C MET A 204 13.78 3.08 -12.89
N GLY A 205 14.68 3.43 -11.97
CA GLY A 205 14.61 2.88 -10.63
C GLY A 205 14.80 1.35 -10.56
N VAL A 206 15.63 0.78 -11.46
CA VAL A 206 15.83 -0.69 -11.61
C VAL A 206 17.22 -1.18 -11.22
N GLU A 207 18.04 -0.34 -10.60
CA GLU A 207 19.39 -0.67 -10.14
C GLU A 207 19.51 -0.58 -8.62
N PRO A 208 18.90 -1.51 -7.86
CA PRO A 208 18.94 -1.46 -6.39
C PRO A 208 20.34 -1.73 -5.88
N ASN A 209 20.85 -0.88 -4.98
CA ASN A 209 22.13 -1.04 -4.30
C ASN A 209 21.99 -1.31 -2.79
N GLY A 210 20.77 -1.47 -2.30
CA GLY A 210 20.44 -1.75 -0.91
C GLY A 210 20.16 -0.52 -0.05
N ILE A 211 20.53 0.68 -0.50
CA ILE A 211 20.37 1.95 0.23
C ILE A 211 19.70 3.05 -0.59
N ASN A 212 19.30 2.77 -1.82
CA ASN A 212 18.66 3.74 -2.73
C ASN A 212 17.15 3.51 -2.96
N ILE A 213 16.52 2.56 -2.27
CA ILE A 213 15.08 2.32 -2.37
C ILE A 213 14.28 3.57 -2.01
N ASN A 214 13.30 3.95 -2.85
CA ASN A 214 12.45 5.15 -2.71
C ASN A 214 13.21 6.50 -2.67
N ALA A 215 14.50 6.52 -2.99
CA ALA A 215 15.29 7.74 -2.92
C ALA A 215 15.13 8.57 -4.20
N GLU A 216 14.35 9.65 -4.13
CA GLU A 216 14.06 10.58 -5.25
C GLU A 216 13.43 9.91 -6.48
N VAL A 217 12.78 8.75 -6.29
CA VAL A 217 12.12 7.92 -7.30
C VAL A 217 10.89 7.23 -6.73
N GLY A 218 10.07 6.65 -7.61
CA GLY A 218 8.93 5.82 -7.27
C GLY A 218 7.67 6.59 -6.88
N ALA A 219 6.69 5.89 -6.33
CA ALA A 219 5.34 6.43 -6.06
C ALA A 219 5.30 7.56 -5.03
N THR A 220 6.34 7.73 -4.22
CA THR A 220 6.44 8.82 -3.24
C THR A 220 7.05 10.11 -3.80
N ASP A 221 7.80 10.00 -4.90
CA ASP A 221 8.40 11.15 -5.59
C ASP A 221 8.41 10.92 -7.11
N VAL A 222 7.37 11.35 -7.76
CA VAL A 222 7.17 11.13 -9.20
C VAL A 222 7.84 12.18 -10.09
N ARG A 223 8.57 13.16 -9.55
CA ARG A 223 9.16 14.26 -10.31
C ARG A 223 10.09 13.77 -11.43
N ALA A 224 10.91 12.79 -11.15
CA ALA A 224 11.80 12.18 -12.13
C ALA A 224 10.99 11.47 -13.24
N LEU A 225 9.94 10.74 -12.88
CA LEU A 225 9.04 10.08 -13.82
C LEU A 225 8.29 11.09 -14.70
N GLN A 226 7.74 12.17 -14.11
CA GLN A 226 7.03 13.22 -14.83
C GLN A 226 7.91 13.82 -15.93
N LYS A 227 9.15 14.18 -15.57
CA LYS A 227 10.15 14.68 -16.51
C LYS A 227 10.44 13.68 -17.62
N ARG A 228 10.69 12.42 -17.26
CA ARG A 228 11.04 11.37 -18.21
C ARG A 228 9.92 11.03 -19.19
N VAL A 229 8.66 11.02 -18.74
CA VAL A 229 7.49 10.80 -19.61
C VAL A 229 7.42 11.84 -20.73
N VAL A 230 7.61 13.11 -20.38
CA VAL A 230 7.58 14.20 -21.36
C VAL A 230 8.78 14.16 -22.29
N GLU A 231 10.00 13.95 -21.78
CA GLU A 231 11.23 13.87 -22.58
C GLU A 231 11.21 12.73 -23.60
N GLU A 232 10.63 11.59 -23.23
CA GLU A 232 10.54 10.41 -24.09
C GLU A 232 9.29 10.42 -24.98
N GLU A 233 8.43 11.43 -24.88
CA GLU A 233 7.13 11.45 -25.56
C GLU A 233 6.35 10.14 -25.31
N ALA A 234 6.39 9.65 -24.06
CA ALA A 234 5.71 8.43 -23.68
C ALA A 234 4.21 8.65 -23.51
N LEU A 235 3.41 7.62 -23.74
CA LEU A 235 1.95 7.69 -23.58
C LEU A 235 1.55 7.90 -22.10
N LEU A 236 2.32 7.36 -21.20
CA LEU A 236 2.15 7.51 -19.75
C LEU A 236 3.37 6.99 -18.97
N GLY A 237 3.39 7.32 -17.68
CA GLY A 237 4.34 6.79 -16.71
C GLY A 237 3.65 6.00 -15.60
N ILE A 238 4.35 5.04 -15.02
CA ILE A 238 3.89 4.21 -13.90
C ILE A 238 5.00 4.19 -12.84
N ALA A 239 4.71 4.65 -11.63
CA ALA A 239 5.60 4.60 -10.49
C ALA A 239 5.10 3.63 -9.44
N PHE A 240 5.96 2.74 -8.99
CA PHE A 240 5.72 1.83 -7.86
C PHE A 240 6.41 2.34 -6.61
N ASP A 241 5.99 1.88 -5.45
CA ASP A 241 6.77 2.06 -4.22
C ASP A 241 7.72 0.87 -3.97
N GLY A 242 8.49 0.96 -2.89
CA GLY A 242 9.58 0.03 -2.62
C GLY A 242 9.19 -1.44 -2.54
N ASP A 243 7.96 -1.78 -2.14
CA ASP A 243 7.48 -3.17 -2.07
C ASP A 243 6.32 -3.48 -3.04
N GLY A 244 5.99 -2.54 -3.91
CA GLY A 244 5.09 -2.77 -5.04
C GLY A 244 3.61 -2.94 -4.67
N ASP A 245 3.19 -2.42 -3.52
CA ASP A 245 1.79 -2.41 -3.12
C ASP A 245 1.07 -1.09 -3.44
N ARG A 246 1.82 -0.05 -3.90
CA ARG A 246 1.30 1.26 -4.31
C ARG A 246 1.72 1.62 -5.72
N VAL A 247 0.81 2.27 -6.44
CA VAL A 247 1.02 2.81 -7.79
C VAL A 247 0.54 4.24 -7.89
N ILE A 248 1.37 5.09 -8.48
CA ILE A 248 1.01 6.42 -8.97
C ILE A 248 1.30 6.44 -10.46
N MET A 249 0.45 7.07 -11.23
CA MET A 249 0.65 7.18 -12.68
C MET A 249 0.90 8.63 -13.08
N VAL A 250 1.40 8.80 -14.30
CA VAL A 250 1.68 10.11 -14.90
C VAL A 250 1.14 10.08 -16.32
N ASP A 251 0.38 11.08 -16.73
CA ASP A 251 -0.11 11.19 -18.09
C ASP A 251 0.97 11.71 -19.05
N HIS A 252 0.68 11.74 -20.36
CA HIS A 252 1.61 12.16 -21.40
C HIS A 252 2.05 13.63 -21.33
N GLU A 253 1.35 14.46 -20.55
CA GLU A 253 1.73 15.84 -20.29
C GLU A 253 2.55 16.02 -19.01
N GLY A 254 2.82 14.93 -18.30
CA GLY A 254 3.53 14.95 -17.02
C GLY A 254 2.66 15.21 -15.80
N ASN A 255 1.33 15.17 -15.92
CA ASN A 255 0.45 15.37 -14.79
C ASN A 255 0.35 14.08 -13.97
N LYS A 256 0.42 14.22 -12.62
CA LYS A 256 0.26 13.11 -11.69
C LYS A 256 -1.19 12.61 -11.67
N VAL A 257 -1.36 11.29 -11.66
CA VAL A 257 -2.63 10.57 -11.48
C VAL A 257 -2.47 9.72 -10.23
N ASP A 258 -3.19 10.06 -9.18
CA ASP A 258 -3.08 9.42 -7.87
C ASP A 258 -4.02 8.22 -7.69
N GLY A 259 -3.97 7.60 -6.50
CA GLY A 259 -4.76 6.41 -6.20
C GLY A 259 -6.28 6.62 -6.30
N ASP A 260 -6.76 7.81 -5.99
CA ASP A 260 -8.19 8.14 -6.10
C ASP A 260 -8.64 8.18 -7.57
N GLN A 261 -7.84 8.82 -8.44
CA GLN A 261 -8.10 8.87 -9.88
C GLN A 261 -7.96 7.48 -10.53
N ILE A 262 -6.98 6.69 -10.11
CA ILE A 262 -6.80 5.30 -10.56
C ILE A 262 -8.04 4.48 -10.22
N ALA A 263 -8.53 4.54 -8.98
CA ALA A 263 -9.71 3.82 -8.53
C ALA A 263 -10.98 4.29 -9.26
N TYR A 264 -11.11 5.60 -9.50
CA TYR A 264 -12.20 6.16 -10.31
C TYR A 264 -12.22 5.58 -11.73
N ILE A 265 -11.05 5.56 -12.41
CA ILE A 265 -10.93 5.01 -13.77
C ILE A 265 -11.37 3.53 -13.78
N ILE A 266 -10.84 2.73 -12.85
CA ILE A 266 -11.15 1.29 -12.76
C ILE A 266 -12.64 1.08 -12.47
N ALA A 267 -13.24 1.83 -11.54
CA ALA A 267 -14.65 1.69 -11.19
C ALA A 267 -15.57 2.08 -12.35
N ARG A 268 -15.29 3.22 -13.02
CA ARG A 268 -16.04 3.69 -14.19
C ARG A 268 -16.00 2.67 -15.34
N GLU A 269 -14.82 2.15 -15.64
CA GLU A 269 -14.68 1.17 -16.72
C GLU A 269 -15.30 -0.18 -16.37
N SER A 270 -15.24 -0.61 -15.10
CA SER A 270 -15.94 -1.79 -14.62
C SER A 270 -17.45 -1.63 -14.75
N LEU A 271 -17.99 -0.45 -14.45
CA LEU A 271 -19.41 -0.13 -14.65
C LEU A 271 -19.78 -0.20 -16.14
N ARG A 272 -18.97 0.45 -17.01
CA ARG A 272 -19.21 0.46 -18.46
C ARG A 272 -19.24 -0.95 -19.07
N ARG A 273 -18.41 -1.87 -18.53
CA ARG A 273 -18.37 -3.26 -18.96
C ARG A 273 -19.42 -4.16 -18.28
N GLY A 274 -20.19 -3.64 -17.33
CA GLY A 274 -21.15 -4.43 -16.56
C GLY A 274 -20.50 -5.40 -15.57
N GLU A 275 -19.25 -5.16 -15.19
CA GLU A 275 -18.45 -6.02 -14.29
C GLU A 275 -18.40 -5.49 -12.86
N LEU A 276 -18.86 -4.25 -12.62
CA LEU A 276 -18.79 -3.63 -11.30
C LEU A 276 -19.62 -4.41 -10.27
N LYS A 277 -18.98 -4.87 -9.22
CA LYS A 277 -19.61 -5.58 -8.10
C LYS A 277 -19.69 -4.69 -6.86
N GLY A 278 -20.79 -3.97 -6.72
CA GLY A 278 -21.04 -3.07 -5.61
C GLY A 278 -20.51 -1.66 -5.86
N GLY A 279 -19.81 -1.09 -4.87
CA GLY A 279 -19.27 0.27 -4.92
C GLY A 279 -17.77 0.32 -4.69
N VAL A 280 -17.31 1.51 -4.32
CA VAL A 280 -15.89 1.79 -4.03
C VAL A 280 -15.71 2.18 -2.57
N VAL A 281 -14.71 1.62 -1.92
CA VAL A 281 -14.27 2.00 -0.57
C VAL A 281 -13.05 2.92 -0.69
N GLY A 282 -13.18 4.16 -0.26
CA GLY A 282 -12.05 5.07 -0.06
C GLY A 282 -11.69 5.21 1.42
N THR A 283 -10.85 6.17 1.75
CA THR A 283 -10.53 6.52 3.13
C THR A 283 -11.03 7.91 3.50
N LEU A 284 -10.86 8.30 4.75
CA LEU A 284 -11.10 9.67 5.19
C LEU A 284 -10.22 10.69 4.41
N MET A 285 -9.13 10.25 3.79
CA MET A 285 -8.23 11.11 2.99
C MET A 285 -8.58 11.15 1.50
N THR A 286 -9.47 10.28 1.04
CA THR A 286 -9.91 10.26 -0.37
C THR A 286 -10.50 11.61 -0.78
N ASN A 287 -10.08 12.10 -1.94
CA ASN A 287 -10.51 13.39 -2.48
C ASN A 287 -12.03 13.42 -2.70
N MET A 288 -12.67 14.53 -2.34
CA MET A 288 -14.13 14.70 -2.47
C MET A 288 -14.55 14.64 -3.94
N GLY A 289 -13.70 15.05 -4.87
CA GLY A 289 -13.94 14.94 -6.30
C GLY A 289 -14.23 13.51 -6.75
N MET A 290 -13.58 12.50 -6.15
CA MET A 290 -13.88 11.10 -6.42
C MET A 290 -15.30 10.72 -5.95
N GLU A 291 -15.69 11.14 -4.75
CA GLU A 291 -17.03 10.87 -4.21
C GLU A 291 -18.12 11.48 -5.10
N VAL A 292 -17.93 12.73 -5.51
CA VAL A 292 -18.85 13.44 -6.43
C VAL A 292 -18.90 12.73 -7.79
N ALA A 293 -17.75 12.37 -8.36
CA ALA A 293 -17.69 11.70 -9.66
C ALA A 293 -18.36 10.32 -9.65
N LEU A 294 -18.14 9.53 -8.60
CA LEU A 294 -18.78 8.22 -8.43
C LEU A 294 -20.29 8.35 -8.24
N LYS A 295 -20.73 9.34 -7.45
CA LYS A 295 -22.16 9.65 -7.25
C LYS A 295 -22.85 10.00 -8.58
N ASN A 296 -22.21 10.80 -9.43
CA ASN A 296 -22.74 11.17 -10.75
C ASN A 296 -22.89 9.95 -11.68
N LEU A 297 -22.06 8.92 -11.50
CA LEU A 297 -22.14 7.64 -12.21
C LEU A 297 -23.13 6.65 -11.57
N GLY A 298 -23.71 6.98 -10.43
CA GLY A 298 -24.56 6.07 -9.66
C GLY A 298 -23.79 4.94 -8.98
N ILE A 299 -22.46 5.09 -8.80
CA ILE A 299 -21.61 4.12 -8.11
C ILE A 299 -21.63 4.43 -6.60
N PRO A 300 -22.05 3.48 -5.75
CA PRO A 300 -21.99 3.66 -4.29
C PRO A 300 -20.55 3.88 -3.81
N PHE A 301 -20.38 4.81 -2.85
CA PHE A 301 -19.09 5.10 -2.24
C PHE A 301 -19.19 5.09 -0.71
N THR A 302 -18.11 4.68 -0.04
CA THR A 302 -18.01 4.78 1.42
C THR A 302 -16.57 5.08 1.84
N ARG A 303 -16.40 5.73 3.00
CA ARG A 303 -15.10 6.07 3.57
C ARG A 303 -14.79 5.16 4.75
N ALA A 304 -13.63 4.50 4.69
CA ALA A 304 -13.02 3.80 5.82
C ALA A 304 -12.09 4.74 6.60
N LYS A 305 -11.64 4.32 7.77
CA LYS A 305 -10.48 4.93 8.43
C LYS A 305 -9.24 4.81 7.53
N VAL A 306 -8.24 5.67 7.74
CA VAL A 306 -6.98 5.61 7.01
C VAL A 306 -6.22 4.34 7.37
N GLY A 307 -5.81 3.60 6.35
CA GLY A 307 -5.09 2.33 6.44
C GLY A 307 -5.81 1.21 5.65
N ASP A 308 -5.03 0.47 4.89
CA ASP A 308 -5.48 -0.61 4.01
C ASP A 308 -6.33 -1.66 4.72
N ARG A 309 -6.02 -1.95 5.99
CA ARG A 309 -6.78 -2.86 6.84
C ARG A 309 -8.24 -2.44 6.97
N TYR A 310 -8.51 -1.15 7.21
CA TYR A 310 -9.88 -0.64 7.36
C TYR A 310 -10.63 -0.60 6.03
N VAL A 311 -9.90 -0.35 4.94
CA VAL A 311 -10.46 -0.46 3.58
C VAL A 311 -10.88 -1.89 3.31
N MET A 312 -10.01 -2.87 3.63
CA MET A 312 -10.29 -4.29 3.49
C MET A 312 -11.50 -4.75 4.32
N GLU A 313 -11.58 -4.35 5.59
CA GLU A 313 -12.71 -4.65 6.47
C GLU A 313 -14.04 -4.19 5.84
N GLN A 314 -14.10 -2.95 5.33
CA GLN A 314 -15.29 -2.41 4.68
C GLN A 314 -15.62 -3.12 3.37
N LEU A 315 -14.61 -3.51 2.58
CA LEU A 315 -14.82 -4.29 1.34
C LEU A 315 -15.46 -5.64 1.64
N LEU A 316 -14.96 -6.34 2.65
CA LEU A 316 -15.49 -7.65 3.07
C LEU A 316 -16.89 -7.54 3.64
N GLU A 317 -17.15 -6.55 4.52
CA GLU A 317 -18.46 -6.30 5.12
C GLU A 317 -19.53 -6.02 4.07
N LYS A 318 -19.20 -5.18 3.07
CA LYS A 318 -20.15 -4.79 2.00
C LYS A 318 -20.19 -5.77 0.82
N GLY A 319 -19.27 -6.72 0.75
CA GLY A 319 -19.10 -7.59 -0.43
C GLY A 319 -18.62 -6.85 -1.68
N TRP A 320 -18.03 -5.65 -1.52
CA TRP A 320 -17.51 -4.84 -2.61
C TRP A 320 -16.10 -5.29 -3.01
N LYS A 321 -15.66 -4.86 -4.22
CA LYS A 321 -14.41 -5.38 -4.80
C LYS A 321 -13.33 -4.34 -5.03
N ILE A 322 -13.67 -3.04 -5.06
CA ILE A 322 -12.73 -1.96 -5.34
C ILE A 322 -12.55 -1.11 -4.09
N GLY A 323 -11.32 -1.01 -3.62
CA GLY A 323 -10.93 -0.14 -2.53
C GLY A 323 -9.62 0.58 -2.84
N ALA A 324 -9.45 1.82 -2.35
CA ALA A 324 -8.25 2.58 -2.61
C ALA A 324 -7.92 3.59 -1.53
N GLU A 325 -6.64 3.91 -1.44
CA GLU A 325 -6.10 5.08 -0.78
C GLU A 325 -5.48 6.03 -1.81
N ASN A 326 -5.58 7.33 -1.59
CA ASN A 326 -4.96 8.33 -2.47
C ASN A 326 -3.43 8.16 -2.63
N SER A 327 -2.79 7.48 -1.68
CA SER A 327 -1.38 7.10 -1.73
C SER A 327 -1.02 6.10 -2.84
N GLY A 328 -2.02 5.55 -3.55
CA GLY A 328 -1.84 4.58 -4.62
C GLY A 328 -2.02 3.12 -4.19
N HIS A 329 -2.36 2.83 -2.94
CA HIS A 329 -2.70 1.48 -2.51
C HIS A 329 -4.10 1.13 -2.99
N VAL A 330 -4.19 0.33 -4.06
CA VAL A 330 -5.45 -0.04 -4.73
C VAL A 330 -5.70 -1.54 -4.56
N ILE A 331 -6.85 -1.88 -3.99
CA ILE A 331 -7.29 -3.26 -3.72
C ILE A 331 -8.37 -3.65 -4.73
N LEU A 332 -8.17 -4.74 -5.43
CA LEU A 332 -9.09 -5.31 -6.41
C LEU A 332 -9.40 -6.76 -6.03
N LEU A 333 -10.38 -6.98 -5.12
CA LEU A 333 -10.66 -8.29 -4.51
C LEU A 333 -11.18 -9.36 -5.46
N ASP A 334 -11.53 -9.03 -6.68
CA ASP A 334 -11.83 -9.99 -7.74
C ASP A 334 -10.57 -10.54 -8.42
N LYS A 335 -9.40 -9.96 -8.16
CA LYS A 335 -8.11 -10.31 -8.75
C LYS A 335 -7.04 -10.71 -7.72
N VAL A 336 -6.94 -9.96 -6.63
CA VAL A 336 -5.88 -10.10 -5.61
C VAL A 336 -6.44 -9.94 -4.20
N THR A 337 -5.72 -10.46 -3.22
CA THR A 337 -6.14 -10.44 -1.79
C THR A 337 -5.59 -9.25 -1.00
N THR A 338 -4.79 -8.40 -1.62
CA THR A 338 -4.19 -7.19 -1.03
C THR A 338 -4.00 -6.13 -2.12
N GLY A 339 -3.50 -4.95 -1.80
CA GLY A 339 -3.09 -3.98 -2.83
C GLY A 339 -1.97 -4.55 -3.70
N ASP A 340 -2.13 -4.41 -5.02
CA ASP A 340 -1.16 -4.85 -6.01
C ASP A 340 -0.99 -3.78 -7.09
N ALA A 341 0.15 -3.12 -7.03
CA ALA A 341 0.43 -1.97 -7.88
C ALA A 341 0.52 -2.34 -9.38
N ILE A 342 1.09 -3.50 -9.70
CA ILE A 342 1.20 -3.97 -11.09
C ILE A 342 -0.17 -4.33 -11.63
N VAL A 343 -0.97 -5.06 -10.87
CA VAL A 343 -2.34 -5.43 -11.26
C VAL A 343 -3.21 -4.18 -11.42
N ALA A 344 -3.14 -3.21 -10.50
CA ALA A 344 -3.89 -1.97 -10.60
C ALA A 344 -3.51 -1.16 -11.86
N ALA A 345 -2.20 -1.03 -12.15
CA ALA A 345 -1.72 -0.38 -13.37
C ALA A 345 -2.23 -1.09 -14.64
N LEU A 346 -2.24 -2.43 -14.65
CA LEU A 346 -2.77 -3.21 -15.78
C LEU A 346 -4.27 -2.98 -16.01
N GLN A 347 -5.08 -2.78 -14.95
CA GLN A 347 -6.50 -2.46 -15.12
C GLN A 347 -6.71 -1.06 -15.70
N VAL A 348 -5.86 -0.08 -15.34
CA VAL A 348 -5.89 1.24 -16.00
C VAL A 348 -5.47 1.13 -17.46
N LEU A 349 -4.42 0.37 -17.77
CA LEU A 349 -3.99 0.15 -19.16
C LEU A 349 -5.06 -0.59 -19.98
N ALA A 350 -5.76 -1.56 -19.39
CA ALA A 350 -6.92 -2.20 -20.03
C ALA A 350 -8.02 -1.17 -20.34
N SER A 351 -8.20 -0.16 -19.50
CA SER A 351 -9.13 0.94 -19.75
C SER A 351 -8.65 1.85 -20.89
N VAL A 352 -7.36 2.18 -20.93
CA VAL A 352 -6.75 2.95 -22.03
C VAL A 352 -6.91 2.21 -23.37
N VAL A 353 -6.53 0.94 -23.43
CA VAL A 353 -6.62 0.13 -24.65
C VAL A 353 -8.08 -0.08 -25.07
N GLY A 354 -8.95 -0.43 -24.12
CA GLY A 354 -10.35 -0.76 -24.42
C GLY A 354 -11.22 0.42 -24.84
N THR A 355 -10.82 1.66 -24.48
CA THR A 355 -11.52 2.90 -24.87
C THR A 355 -10.83 3.66 -25.99
N GLY A 356 -9.54 3.46 -26.21
CA GLY A 356 -8.70 4.29 -27.08
C GLY A 356 -8.45 5.70 -26.52
N MET A 357 -8.83 5.98 -25.27
CA MET A 357 -8.65 7.28 -24.63
C MET A 357 -7.28 7.37 -23.94
N SER A 358 -6.71 8.57 -23.89
CA SER A 358 -5.51 8.80 -23.09
C SER A 358 -5.79 8.70 -21.59
N LEU A 359 -4.75 8.47 -20.78
CA LEU A 359 -4.87 8.49 -19.32
C LEU A 359 -5.45 9.82 -18.81
N LYS A 360 -5.02 10.95 -19.38
CA LYS A 360 -5.57 12.28 -19.09
C LYS A 360 -7.08 12.33 -19.31
N THR A 361 -7.56 11.91 -20.50
CA THR A 361 -8.98 11.91 -20.83
C THR A 361 -9.79 10.96 -19.92
N LEU A 362 -9.21 9.85 -19.48
CA LEU A 362 -9.85 8.97 -18.52
C LEU A 362 -10.04 9.62 -17.15
N CYS A 363 -9.21 10.60 -16.77
CA CYS A 363 -9.36 11.36 -15.53
C CYS A 363 -10.39 12.49 -15.61
N GLU A 364 -10.75 13.00 -16.79
CA GLU A 364 -11.59 14.20 -16.97
C GLU A 364 -12.98 14.12 -16.32
N GLY A 365 -13.48 12.94 -16.02
CA GLY A 365 -14.73 12.77 -15.30
C GLY A 365 -14.65 12.98 -13.78
N MET A 366 -13.45 13.21 -13.25
CA MET A 366 -13.20 13.47 -11.84
C MET A 366 -12.39 14.76 -11.67
N SER A 367 -13.01 15.79 -11.17
CA SER A 367 -12.33 17.04 -10.80
C SER A 367 -11.71 16.90 -9.42
N MET A 368 -10.39 17.11 -9.31
CA MET A 368 -9.72 17.11 -8.01
C MET A 368 -10.09 18.37 -7.25
N PHE A 369 -10.60 18.22 -6.05
CA PHE A 369 -10.88 19.34 -5.15
C PHE A 369 -9.56 19.79 -4.50
N PRO A 370 -9.28 21.09 -4.47
CA PRO A 370 -8.21 21.66 -3.65
C PRO A 370 -8.29 21.18 -2.21
N GLN A 371 -7.16 20.72 -1.67
CA GLN A 371 -7.05 20.21 -0.32
C GLN A 371 -5.83 20.83 0.37
N VAL A 372 -6.02 21.38 1.57
CA VAL A 372 -4.96 21.92 2.42
C VAL A 372 -4.87 21.11 3.70
N LEU A 373 -3.68 20.68 4.06
CA LEU A 373 -3.38 19.93 5.28
C LEU A 373 -2.39 20.73 6.15
N GLU A 374 -2.88 21.24 7.26
CA GLU A 374 -2.07 21.91 8.27
C GLU A 374 -1.79 21.00 9.48
N ASN A 375 -0.52 20.96 9.91
CA ASN A 375 -0.09 20.18 11.05
C ASN A 375 0.18 21.10 12.24
N VAL A 376 -0.62 21.00 13.29
CA VAL A 376 -0.47 21.80 14.50
C VAL A 376 0.10 20.93 15.62
N ARG A 377 1.33 21.22 16.05
CA ARG A 377 1.96 20.54 17.20
C ARG A 377 1.35 21.07 18.50
N PHE A 378 1.06 20.16 19.42
CA PHE A 378 0.58 20.51 20.75
C PHE A 378 1.43 19.83 21.84
N LYS A 379 1.57 20.51 23.00
CA LYS A 379 2.35 20.04 24.15
C LYS A 379 1.51 19.90 25.43
N GLY A 380 0.23 20.24 25.35
CA GLY A 380 -0.68 20.23 26.50
C GLY A 380 -1.13 18.83 26.90
N THR A 381 -1.69 18.71 28.10
CA THR A 381 -2.32 17.50 28.61
C THR A 381 -3.82 17.42 28.23
N SER A 382 -4.43 18.54 27.84
CA SER A 382 -5.81 18.61 27.36
C SER A 382 -5.88 18.37 25.86
N ASP A 383 -6.97 17.78 25.40
CA ASP A 383 -7.23 17.56 23.98
C ASP A 383 -7.75 18.84 23.31
N PRO A 384 -6.97 19.50 22.43
CA PRO A 384 -7.43 20.72 21.77
C PRO A 384 -8.69 20.49 20.91
N LEU A 385 -8.95 19.26 20.45
CA LEU A 385 -10.12 18.92 19.63
C LEU A 385 -11.44 18.95 20.43
N GLU A 386 -11.38 18.92 21.76
CA GLU A 386 -12.54 19.03 22.64
C GLU A 386 -12.85 20.49 23.02
N SER A 387 -12.00 21.45 22.64
CA SER A 387 -12.20 22.89 22.92
C SER A 387 -13.44 23.43 22.18
N GLU A 388 -14.30 24.15 22.88
CA GLU A 388 -15.47 24.83 22.28
C GLU A 388 -15.05 25.78 21.14
N ALA A 389 -13.92 26.45 21.26
CA ALA A 389 -13.41 27.35 20.23
C ALA A 389 -13.03 26.60 18.93
N VAL A 390 -12.38 25.43 19.05
CA VAL A 390 -12.02 24.59 17.91
C VAL A 390 -13.27 23.99 17.24
N LEU A 391 -14.22 23.53 18.05
CA LEU A 391 -15.48 22.99 17.54
C LEU A 391 -16.32 24.07 16.84
N ALA A 392 -16.34 25.31 17.38
CA ALA A 392 -17.01 26.44 16.77
C ALA A 392 -16.37 26.86 15.43
N ALA A 393 -15.04 26.93 15.37
CA ALA A 393 -14.30 27.22 14.14
C ALA A 393 -14.57 26.17 13.07
N LYS A 394 -14.52 24.88 13.44
CA LYS A 394 -14.88 23.78 12.55
C LYS A 394 -16.31 23.92 12.01
N ALA A 395 -17.30 24.11 12.87
CA ALA A 395 -18.69 24.25 12.48
C ALA A 395 -18.93 25.48 11.57
N SER A 396 -18.24 26.61 11.86
CA SER A 396 -18.27 27.81 11.01
C SER A 396 -17.78 27.51 9.59
N VAL A 397 -16.63 26.86 9.49
CA VAL A 397 -16.05 26.49 8.18
C VAL A 397 -16.93 25.46 7.44
N GLU A 398 -17.40 24.43 8.13
CA GLU A 398 -18.33 23.44 7.53
C GLU A 398 -19.61 24.11 6.99
N SER A 399 -20.15 25.10 7.72
CA SER A 399 -21.30 25.88 7.24
C SER A 399 -20.99 26.71 6.00
N LYS A 400 -19.77 27.27 5.89
CA LYS A 400 -19.33 28.05 4.71
C LYS A 400 -19.09 27.15 3.50
N LEU A 401 -18.56 25.94 3.71
CA LEU A 401 -18.30 24.96 2.66
C LEU A 401 -19.58 24.29 2.13
N GLY A 402 -20.60 24.12 2.99
CA GLY A 402 -21.84 23.41 2.63
C GLY A 402 -21.56 22.00 2.07
N ASP A 403 -22.21 21.67 0.96
CA ASP A 403 -22.05 20.38 0.27
C ASP A 403 -20.86 20.35 -0.69
N THR A 404 -20.14 21.49 -0.85
CA THR A 404 -19.01 21.63 -1.80
C THR A 404 -17.64 21.53 -1.14
N GLY A 405 -17.58 21.09 0.12
CA GLY A 405 -16.35 20.89 0.82
C GLY A 405 -16.53 20.17 2.15
N ARG A 406 -15.41 19.93 2.84
CA ARG A 406 -15.41 19.24 4.14
C ARG A 406 -14.20 19.59 4.98
N VAL A 407 -14.33 19.37 6.28
CA VAL A 407 -13.26 19.51 7.27
C VAL A 407 -12.98 18.17 7.91
N LEU A 408 -11.70 17.82 8.05
CA LEU A 408 -11.25 16.66 8.81
C LEU A 408 -10.23 17.09 9.85
N LEU A 409 -10.57 16.93 11.13
CA LEU A 409 -9.68 17.13 12.26
C LEU A 409 -9.33 15.78 12.89
N ARG A 410 -8.05 15.47 13.05
CA ARG A 410 -7.62 14.24 13.72
C ARG A 410 -6.28 14.38 14.41
N LYS A 411 -6.07 13.62 15.48
CA LYS A 411 -4.74 13.41 16.06
C LYS A 411 -3.88 12.56 15.13
N SER A 412 -2.59 12.85 15.11
CA SER A 412 -1.62 11.92 14.53
C SER A 412 -1.45 10.72 15.46
N GLY A 413 -1.35 9.52 14.88
CA GLY A 413 -1.12 8.31 15.66
C GLY A 413 0.33 8.14 16.14
N THR A 414 1.27 8.89 15.56
CA THR A 414 2.72 8.70 15.77
C THR A 414 3.43 9.94 16.34
N GLU A 415 2.83 11.10 16.23
CA GLU A 415 3.42 12.38 16.67
C GLU A 415 2.42 13.19 17.50
N PRO A 416 2.87 14.04 18.43
CA PRO A 416 2.00 14.90 19.21
C PRO A 416 1.55 16.12 18.38
N LEU A 417 0.75 15.86 17.34
CA LEU A 417 0.18 16.89 16.47
C LEU A 417 -1.26 16.58 16.07
N ILE A 418 -1.98 17.65 15.79
CA ILE A 418 -3.32 17.63 15.20
C ILE A 418 -3.18 17.94 13.72
N ARG A 419 -3.82 17.13 12.90
CA ARG A 419 -3.94 17.35 11.46
C ARG A 419 -5.27 18.02 11.17
N VAL A 420 -5.18 19.24 10.62
CA VAL A 420 -6.31 20.03 10.15
C VAL A 420 -6.34 19.91 8.62
N MET A 421 -7.33 19.23 8.08
CA MET A 421 -7.53 19.13 6.65
C MET A 421 -8.82 19.85 6.25
N VAL A 422 -8.72 20.73 5.28
CA VAL A 422 -9.87 21.35 4.63
C VAL A 422 -9.81 21.07 3.14
N GLU A 423 -10.95 20.78 2.55
CA GLU A 423 -11.10 20.45 1.14
C GLU A 423 -12.37 21.13 0.60
N GLY A 424 -12.31 21.66 -0.61
CA GLY A 424 -13.43 22.37 -1.23
C GLY A 424 -13.12 22.81 -2.65
N GLU A 425 -14.08 23.39 -3.36
CA GLU A 425 -13.97 23.77 -4.77
C GLU A 425 -12.99 24.95 -5.01
N ASN A 426 -12.92 25.90 -4.08
CA ASN A 426 -12.11 27.12 -4.23
C ASN A 426 -10.82 27.00 -3.41
N ALA A 427 -9.66 27.05 -4.07
CA ALA A 427 -8.35 26.89 -3.42
C ALA A 427 -8.02 28.00 -2.40
N GLU A 428 -8.43 29.25 -2.67
CA GLU A 428 -8.16 30.40 -1.78
C GLU A 428 -8.98 30.27 -0.50
N ASP A 429 -10.25 29.93 -0.64
CA ASP A 429 -11.16 29.71 0.51
C ASP A 429 -10.68 28.51 1.36
N VAL A 430 -10.31 27.40 0.72
CA VAL A 430 -9.81 26.21 1.39
C VAL A 430 -8.55 26.52 2.23
N GLN A 431 -7.65 27.31 1.67
CA GLN A 431 -6.45 27.75 2.38
C GLN A 431 -6.79 28.64 3.58
N ALA A 432 -7.66 29.63 3.39
CA ALA A 432 -8.08 30.53 4.46
C ALA A 432 -8.79 29.77 5.59
N TYR A 433 -9.67 28.83 5.26
CA TYR A 433 -10.39 28.01 6.23
C TYR A 433 -9.48 27.02 6.98
N ALA A 434 -8.48 26.47 6.32
CA ALA A 434 -7.50 25.61 6.98
C ALA A 434 -6.71 26.39 8.02
N PHE A 435 -6.30 27.62 7.72
CA PHE A 435 -5.62 28.49 8.66
C PHE A 435 -6.55 28.95 9.80
N GLU A 436 -7.81 29.31 9.52
CA GLU A 436 -8.81 29.69 10.55
C GLU A 436 -8.91 28.58 11.62
N ILE A 437 -9.04 27.32 11.20
CA ILE A 437 -9.13 26.20 12.13
C ILE A 437 -7.78 25.91 12.80
N ALA A 438 -6.68 25.93 12.04
CA ALA A 438 -5.35 25.67 12.59
C ALA A 438 -4.95 26.70 13.69
N ASP A 439 -5.33 27.96 13.52
CA ASP A 439 -5.10 29.00 14.51
C ASP A 439 -5.97 28.83 15.76
N ALA A 440 -7.24 28.40 15.60
CA ALA A 440 -8.07 28.02 16.72
C ALA A 440 -7.47 26.83 17.50
N VAL A 441 -6.94 25.83 16.80
CA VAL A 441 -6.22 24.69 17.43
C VAL A 441 -4.98 25.19 18.16
N LYS A 442 -4.11 26.01 17.53
CA LYS A 442 -2.89 26.56 18.15
C LYS A 442 -3.19 27.36 19.44
N ALA A 443 -4.26 28.16 19.43
CA ALA A 443 -4.65 28.96 20.59
C ALA A 443 -5.15 28.12 21.78
N ASN A 444 -5.45 26.85 21.57
CA ASN A 444 -5.98 25.93 22.60
C ASN A 444 -5.03 24.74 22.86
N CYS A 445 -3.75 24.84 22.39
CA CYS A 445 -2.70 23.83 22.62
C CYS A 445 -1.93 24.04 23.90
#